data_2f6cca161b555005168d95a2ededc23d
#
_entry.id   2f6cca161b555005168d95a2ededc23d
#
_cell.length_a   1.000
_cell.length_b   1.000
_cell.length_c   1.000
_cell.angle_alpha   90.00
_cell.angle_beta   90.00
_cell.angle_gamma   90.00
#
_symmetry.space_group_name_H-M   'P 1'
#
loop_
_entity.id
_entity.type
_entity.pdbx_description
1 polymer ?
#
loop_
_entity_poly.entity_id
_entity_poly.type
_entity_poly.pdbx_seq_one_letter_code
_entity_poly.pdbx_strand_id
1 'polypeptide(L)'
;GGGYGETLLLKIGKDDWVIIDSCINPNNKTPLSLEYLKKIGVDYSSVKLVICTHWHNDHILGLGEVLKVCENAEFAFSAVSDLKKFLRLCGLDEKKYHKGSISSTTEFSKCIDIVTSKGAYCKKAMHDMLLLRADFKGLNFELYSLTPSPKTVADFETELSELISEFGSRNTAVIKKSPNEKSVALLLKFGEHRVLLGADLESGKSDDEGWRFIANKSNVLDSVKSKLFKVPHHGSKSSYLPKIYEEIVEKNSILKIAPFANSKLPKIEMLEIFESHSENIFLTSNQNVSKKPKKRDKSIEKIIDRSILNISEVKFIPGIIQSRLDLSLPNPIWKTELFENAFKYKS
;
A
#
# COMPACT_ATOMS: atom_id res chain seq x y z
N GLY A 1 2.42 6.67 6.26
CA GLY A 1 1.50 7.67 5.66
C GLY A 1 0.97 8.66 6.67
N GLY A 2 0.28 9.67 6.18
CA GLY A 2 -0.21 10.78 7.00
C GLY A 2 -1.73 10.94 6.93
N GLY A 3 -2.47 9.86 6.76
CA GLY A 3 -3.92 9.89 6.66
C GLY A 3 -4.47 10.10 5.23
N TYR A 4 -3.61 10.06 4.21
CA TYR A 4 -4.01 10.32 2.81
C TYR A 4 -3.36 9.38 1.82
N GLY A 5 -2.81 8.32 2.27
CA GLY A 5 -2.16 7.29 1.50
C GLY A 5 -1.07 6.60 2.30
N GLU A 6 -0.57 5.54 1.76
CA GLU A 6 0.47 4.75 2.39
C GLU A 6 1.57 4.35 1.42
N THR A 7 2.74 4.14 1.97
CA THR A 7 3.87 3.48 1.32
C THR A 7 4.59 2.66 2.37
N LEU A 8 5.07 1.50 1.99
CA LEU A 8 5.83 0.62 2.85
C LEU A 8 7.23 0.43 2.25
N LEU A 9 8.22 0.37 3.12
CA LEU A 9 9.59 0.04 2.74
C LEU A 9 10.02 -1.18 3.53
N LEU A 10 10.50 -2.19 2.82
CA LEU A 10 11.11 -3.36 3.42
C LEU A 10 12.60 -3.33 3.11
N LYS A 11 13.43 -3.42 4.16
CA LYS A 11 14.84 -3.75 3.99
C LYS A 11 14.99 -5.26 4.10
N ILE A 12 15.43 -5.90 3.03
CA ILE A 12 15.61 -7.34 2.92
C ILE A 12 17.11 -7.63 2.77
N GLY A 13 17.61 -8.52 3.58
CA GLY A 13 19.04 -8.83 3.55
C GLY A 13 19.93 -7.69 4.02
N LYS A 14 21.10 -7.54 3.35
CA LYS A 14 22.10 -6.55 3.74
C LYS A 14 21.70 -5.14 3.33
N ASP A 15 21.44 -4.94 2.05
CA ASP A 15 21.24 -3.60 1.47
C ASP A 15 20.11 -3.54 0.44
N ASP A 16 19.35 -4.62 0.26
CA ASP A 16 18.25 -4.66 -0.70
C ASP A 16 16.97 -4.08 -0.11
N TRP A 17 16.30 -3.25 -0.89
CA TRP A 17 15.06 -2.61 -0.50
C TRP A 17 13.92 -2.95 -1.45
N VAL A 18 12.73 -3.02 -0.88
CA VAL A 18 11.46 -3.13 -1.62
C VAL A 18 10.60 -1.94 -1.25
N ILE A 19 10.02 -1.29 -2.25
CA ILE A 19 9.01 -0.24 -2.07
C ILE A 19 7.67 -0.83 -2.45
N ILE A 20 6.70 -0.72 -1.56
CA ILE A 20 5.32 -1.17 -1.79
C ILE A 20 4.43 0.06 -1.72
N ASP A 21 3.74 0.31 -2.82
CA ASP A 21 2.90 1.46 -3.03
C ASP A 21 3.62 2.82 -2.90
N SER A 22 2.92 3.88 -3.21
CA SER A 22 3.41 5.24 -3.11
C SER A 22 2.33 6.20 -2.71
N CYS A 23 2.69 7.11 -1.83
CA CYS A 23 1.91 8.30 -1.56
C CYS A 23 2.82 9.53 -1.54
N ILE A 24 2.28 10.65 -1.96
CA ILE A 24 3.02 11.90 -2.07
C ILE A 24 2.89 12.75 -0.81
N ASN A 25 3.98 13.43 -0.47
CA ASN A 25 3.95 14.48 0.53
C ASN A 25 3.11 15.66 0.01
N PRO A 26 2.02 16.05 0.67
CA PRO A 26 1.17 17.14 0.19
C PRO A 26 1.86 18.49 0.13
N ASN A 27 2.94 18.70 0.90
CA ASN A 27 3.65 19.98 0.96
C ASN A 27 4.52 20.23 -0.27
N ASN A 28 5.22 19.19 -0.77
CA ASN A 28 6.22 19.34 -1.85
C ASN A 28 5.99 18.39 -3.04
N LYS A 29 4.96 17.55 -2.97
CA LYS A 29 4.57 16.56 -4.01
C LYS A 29 5.60 15.46 -4.29
N THR A 30 6.59 15.29 -3.42
CA THR A 30 7.57 14.20 -3.53
C THR A 30 7.01 12.90 -2.94
N PRO A 31 7.30 11.72 -3.53
CA PRO A 31 6.97 10.43 -2.92
C PRO A 31 7.63 10.26 -1.55
N LEU A 32 6.84 9.90 -0.53
CA LEU A 32 7.32 9.75 0.85
C LEU A 32 8.40 8.66 0.98
N SER A 33 8.34 7.61 0.17
CA SER A 33 9.36 6.57 0.12
C SER A 33 10.74 7.12 -0.26
N LEU A 34 10.80 7.98 -1.28
CA LEU A 34 12.04 8.61 -1.74
C LEU A 34 12.60 9.61 -0.72
N GLU A 35 11.73 10.40 -0.09
CA GLU A 35 12.14 11.30 1.00
C GLU A 35 12.76 10.53 2.16
N TYR A 36 12.14 9.42 2.55
CA TYR A 36 12.65 8.59 3.63
C TYR A 36 14.00 7.95 3.28
N LEU A 37 14.13 7.30 2.11
CA LEU A 37 15.39 6.71 1.68
C LEU A 37 16.52 7.74 1.62
N LYS A 38 16.25 8.94 1.08
CA LYS A 38 17.19 10.05 1.08
C LYS A 38 17.59 10.48 2.50
N LYS A 39 16.61 10.60 3.42
CA LYS A 39 16.83 10.99 4.82
C LYS A 39 17.77 10.03 5.54
N ILE A 40 17.68 8.73 5.24
CA ILE A 40 18.54 7.69 5.86
C ILE A 40 19.80 7.35 5.04
N GLY A 41 20.08 8.10 3.96
CA GLY A 41 21.30 7.94 3.15
C GLY A 41 21.35 6.68 2.31
N VAL A 42 20.20 6.11 1.92
CA VAL A 42 20.12 4.92 1.07
C VAL A 42 20.14 5.33 -0.40
N ASP A 43 21.03 4.69 -1.17
CA ASP A 43 21.08 4.83 -2.62
C ASP A 43 19.86 4.15 -3.26
N TYR A 44 19.19 4.83 -4.18
CA TYR A 44 18.03 4.30 -4.88
C TYR A 44 18.32 3.07 -5.74
N SER A 45 19.57 2.86 -6.14
CA SER A 45 20.02 1.62 -6.83
C SER A 45 19.90 0.36 -5.96
N SER A 46 19.79 0.52 -4.64
CA SER A 46 19.53 -0.55 -3.68
C SER A 46 18.08 -1.05 -3.71
N VAL A 47 17.17 -0.32 -4.35
CA VAL A 47 15.78 -0.77 -4.51
C VAL A 47 15.74 -1.84 -5.60
N LYS A 48 15.34 -3.05 -5.23
CA LYS A 48 15.29 -4.22 -6.14
C LYS A 48 13.90 -4.48 -6.71
N LEU A 49 12.87 -4.05 -5.98
CA LEU A 49 11.48 -4.29 -6.37
C LEU A 49 10.60 -3.12 -5.94
N VAL A 50 9.75 -2.68 -6.85
CA VAL A 50 8.66 -1.73 -6.60
C VAL A 50 7.36 -2.47 -6.86
N ILE A 51 6.42 -2.43 -5.92
CA ILE A 51 5.14 -3.13 -6.01
C ILE A 51 4.02 -2.10 -5.99
N CYS A 52 3.11 -2.18 -6.97
CA CYS A 52 1.81 -1.51 -6.93
C CYS A 52 0.77 -2.55 -6.51
N THR A 53 0.26 -2.45 -5.28
CA THR A 53 -0.73 -3.42 -4.78
C THR A 53 -2.05 -3.29 -5.50
N HIS A 54 -2.48 -2.07 -5.77
CA HIS A 54 -3.64 -1.74 -6.56
C HIS A 54 -3.58 -0.25 -6.97
N TRP A 55 -4.48 0.21 -7.84
CA TRP A 55 -4.39 1.53 -8.46
C TRP A 55 -5.32 2.60 -7.84
N HIS A 56 -5.56 2.60 -6.54
CA HIS A 56 -6.15 3.75 -5.87
C HIS A 56 -5.14 4.90 -5.71
N ASN A 57 -5.63 6.13 -5.72
CA ASN A 57 -4.77 7.32 -5.64
C ASN A 57 -3.87 7.36 -4.41
N ASP A 58 -4.33 6.84 -3.30
CA ASP A 58 -3.60 6.80 -2.03
C ASP A 58 -2.53 5.70 -1.97
N HIS A 59 -2.42 4.87 -3.03
CA HIS A 59 -1.43 3.81 -3.17
C HIS A 59 -0.52 3.96 -4.40
N ILE A 60 -0.97 4.69 -5.42
CA ILE A 60 -0.21 4.75 -6.68
C ILE A 60 0.40 6.12 -6.98
N LEU A 61 -0.14 7.21 -6.42
CA LEU A 61 0.35 8.55 -6.76
C LEU A 61 1.83 8.74 -6.42
N GLY A 62 2.61 9.14 -7.43
CA GLY A 62 4.05 9.31 -7.35
C GLY A 62 4.87 8.04 -7.62
N LEU A 63 4.22 6.90 -7.89
CA LEU A 63 4.91 5.65 -8.15
C LEU A 63 5.75 5.69 -9.43
N GLY A 64 5.30 6.42 -10.45
CA GLY A 64 6.07 6.67 -11.66
C GLY A 64 7.39 7.41 -11.37
N GLU A 65 7.40 8.36 -10.42
CA GLU A 65 8.65 9.02 -10.03
C GLU A 65 9.57 8.07 -9.26
N VAL A 66 9.01 7.20 -8.41
CA VAL A 66 9.78 6.13 -7.74
C VAL A 66 10.45 5.24 -8.77
N LEU A 67 9.70 4.72 -9.77
CA LEU A 67 10.24 3.86 -10.83
C LEU A 67 11.27 4.57 -11.71
N LYS A 68 11.14 5.88 -11.89
CA LYS A 68 12.10 6.66 -12.67
C LYS A 68 13.46 6.73 -12.00
N VAL A 69 13.51 6.95 -10.69
CA VAL A 69 14.77 7.11 -9.94
C VAL A 69 15.34 5.79 -9.42
N CYS A 70 14.51 4.78 -9.16
CA CYS A 70 14.92 3.43 -8.79
C CYS A 70 15.17 2.59 -10.07
N GLU A 71 16.23 2.92 -10.81
CA GLU A 71 16.47 2.40 -12.15
C GLU A 71 16.66 0.88 -12.20
N ASN A 72 17.18 0.29 -11.13
CA ASN A 72 17.47 -1.15 -11.04
C ASN A 72 16.28 -1.97 -10.51
N ALA A 73 15.18 -1.30 -10.15
CA ALA A 73 14.04 -1.98 -9.56
C ALA A 73 13.18 -2.68 -10.63
N GLU A 74 12.85 -3.95 -10.38
CA GLU A 74 11.76 -4.61 -11.07
C GLU A 74 10.42 -4.00 -10.64
N PHE A 75 9.42 -4.09 -11.50
CA PHE A 75 8.07 -3.61 -11.19
C PHE A 75 7.08 -4.76 -11.13
N ALA A 76 6.38 -4.89 -9.99
CA ALA A 76 5.29 -5.84 -9.83
C ALA A 76 3.97 -5.12 -9.60
N PHE A 77 2.88 -5.64 -10.15
CA PHE A 77 1.54 -5.09 -9.92
C PHE A 77 0.49 -6.21 -9.95
N SER A 78 -0.67 -5.91 -9.40
CA SER A 78 -1.81 -6.83 -9.37
C SER A 78 -2.11 -7.40 -10.75
N ALA A 79 -2.27 -8.72 -10.86
CA ALA A 79 -2.45 -9.40 -12.13
C ALA A 79 -3.65 -8.86 -12.90
N VAL A 80 -3.35 -8.34 -14.07
CA VAL A 80 -4.30 -8.03 -15.13
C VAL A 80 -3.90 -8.92 -16.29
N SER A 81 -4.73 -9.87 -16.68
CA SER A 81 -4.31 -10.84 -17.68
C SER A 81 -4.09 -10.17 -19.03
N ASP A 82 -4.96 -9.26 -19.44
CA ASP A 82 -4.80 -8.46 -20.64
C ASP A 82 -4.42 -7.01 -20.33
N LEU A 83 -3.11 -6.79 -20.12
CA LEU A 83 -2.56 -5.46 -19.85
C LEU A 83 -2.87 -4.47 -21.00
N LYS A 84 -2.88 -4.93 -22.27
CA LYS A 84 -3.16 -4.06 -23.41
C LYS A 84 -4.59 -3.53 -23.38
N LYS A 85 -5.57 -4.39 -23.06
CA LYS A 85 -6.96 -3.96 -22.89
C LYS A 85 -7.10 -2.99 -21.74
N PHE A 86 -6.44 -3.26 -20.60
CA PHE A 86 -6.48 -2.37 -19.43
C PHE A 86 -5.88 -0.99 -19.76
N LEU A 87 -4.71 -0.92 -20.37
CA LEU A 87 -4.07 0.33 -20.78
C LEU A 87 -4.91 1.09 -21.80
N ARG A 88 -5.56 0.38 -22.73
CA ARG A 88 -6.52 1.00 -23.67
C ARG A 88 -7.67 1.67 -22.91
N LEU A 89 -8.24 1.01 -21.92
CA LEU A 89 -9.29 1.58 -21.07
C LEU A 89 -8.79 2.80 -20.29
N CYS A 90 -7.59 2.72 -19.70
CA CYS A 90 -6.96 3.85 -19.01
C CYS A 90 -6.80 5.07 -19.94
N GLY A 91 -6.32 4.87 -21.15
CA GLY A 91 -6.16 5.95 -22.12
C GLY A 91 -7.49 6.56 -22.59
N LEU A 92 -8.55 5.76 -22.66
CA LEU A 92 -9.91 6.24 -22.95
C LEU A 92 -10.48 7.05 -21.78
N ASP A 93 -10.27 6.59 -20.55
CA ASP A 93 -10.68 7.26 -19.32
C ASP A 93 -9.99 8.63 -19.19
N GLU A 94 -8.67 8.68 -19.41
CA GLU A 94 -7.88 9.91 -19.40
C GLU A 94 -8.40 10.94 -20.38
N LYS A 95 -8.59 10.55 -21.65
CA LYS A 95 -9.07 11.46 -22.70
C LYS A 95 -10.45 12.05 -22.39
N LYS A 96 -11.33 11.26 -21.75
CA LYS A 96 -12.72 11.65 -21.53
C LYS A 96 -12.93 12.41 -20.22
N TYR A 97 -12.25 12.01 -19.14
CA TYR A 97 -12.56 12.48 -17.78
C TYR A 97 -11.44 13.26 -17.08
N HIS A 98 -10.19 13.06 -17.51
CA HIS A 98 -9.01 13.54 -16.76
C HIS A 98 -8.11 14.47 -17.56
N LYS A 99 -8.63 15.24 -18.51
CA LYS A 99 -7.83 16.20 -19.30
C LYS A 99 -6.97 17.09 -18.40
N GLY A 100 -5.67 16.78 -18.31
CA GLY A 100 -4.70 17.56 -17.55
C GLY A 100 -4.69 17.34 -16.04
N SER A 101 -5.43 16.37 -15.50
CA SER A 101 -5.38 15.97 -14.08
C SER A 101 -4.69 14.62 -13.91
N ILE A 102 -3.89 14.50 -12.84
CA ILE A 102 -3.27 13.21 -12.48
C ILE A 102 -4.36 12.32 -11.85
N SER A 103 -4.63 11.19 -12.48
CA SER A 103 -5.51 10.14 -11.96
C SER A 103 -4.73 8.87 -11.68
N SER A 104 -5.31 7.93 -10.94
CA SER A 104 -4.70 6.63 -10.69
C SER A 104 -4.43 5.84 -11.97
N THR A 105 -5.34 5.91 -12.94
CA THR A 105 -5.20 5.24 -14.24
C THR A 105 -4.09 5.87 -15.09
N THR A 106 -3.97 7.20 -15.08
CA THR A 106 -2.87 7.92 -15.72
C THR A 106 -1.52 7.58 -15.10
N GLU A 107 -1.45 7.53 -13.76
CA GLU A 107 -0.21 7.17 -13.06
C GLU A 107 0.18 5.72 -13.32
N PHE A 108 -0.81 4.80 -13.38
CA PHE A 108 -0.54 3.41 -13.74
C PHE A 108 0.03 3.28 -15.16
N SER A 109 -0.58 3.94 -16.15
CA SER A 109 -0.05 3.96 -17.52
C SER A 109 1.38 4.48 -17.56
N LYS A 110 1.66 5.58 -16.86
CA LYS A 110 3.02 6.14 -16.74
C LYS A 110 4.02 5.15 -16.13
N CYS A 111 3.63 4.37 -15.12
CA CYS A 111 4.48 3.32 -14.55
C CYS A 111 4.86 2.27 -15.60
N ILE A 112 3.88 1.79 -16.37
CA ILE A 112 4.10 0.81 -17.44
C ILE A 112 5.02 1.38 -18.52
N ASP A 113 4.78 2.61 -18.97
CA ASP A 113 5.61 3.27 -19.99
C ASP A 113 7.07 3.42 -19.55
N ILE A 114 7.31 3.80 -18.28
CA ILE A 114 8.66 3.91 -17.72
C ILE A 114 9.36 2.55 -17.73
N VAL A 115 8.70 1.49 -17.26
CA VAL A 115 9.30 0.15 -17.17
C VAL A 115 9.57 -0.42 -18.56
N THR A 116 8.63 -0.28 -19.49
CA THR A 116 8.78 -0.79 -20.86
C THR A 116 9.85 -0.01 -21.64
N SER A 117 9.98 1.30 -21.43
CA SER A 117 11.03 2.11 -22.06
C SER A 117 12.46 1.71 -21.62
N LYS A 118 12.60 1.11 -20.44
CA LYS A 118 13.84 0.55 -19.94
C LYS A 118 14.11 -0.88 -20.46
N GLY A 119 13.24 -1.45 -21.29
CA GLY A 119 13.33 -2.83 -21.75
C GLY A 119 13.08 -3.87 -20.64
N ALA A 120 12.55 -3.45 -19.49
CA ALA A 120 12.26 -4.33 -18.37
C ALA A 120 10.85 -4.94 -18.47
N TYR A 121 10.68 -6.12 -17.88
CA TYR A 121 9.39 -6.79 -17.81
C TYR A 121 8.68 -6.46 -16.51
N CYS A 122 7.35 -6.31 -16.59
CA CYS A 122 6.52 -6.18 -15.42
C CYS A 122 6.14 -7.57 -14.88
N LYS A 123 6.27 -7.75 -13.58
CA LYS A 123 5.76 -8.94 -12.88
C LYS A 123 4.27 -8.78 -12.59
N LYS A 124 3.46 -9.74 -12.99
CA LYS A 124 2.03 -9.77 -12.64
C LYS A 124 1.87 -10.54 -11.33
N ALA A 125 1.70 -9.83 -10.22
CA ALA A 125 1.48 -10.46 -8.92
C ALA A 125 0.13 -11.18 -8.88
N MET A 126 0.14 -12.44 -8.46
CA MET A 126 -1.04 -13.29 -8.29
C MET A 126 -0.85 -14.19 -7.05
N HIS A 127 -1.83 -15.04 -6.75
CA HIS A 127 -1.78 -15.90 -5.59
C HIS A 127 -0.52 -16.78 -5.56
N ASP A 128 0.05 -16.89 -4.38
CA ASP A 128 1.19 -17.76 -4.05
C ASP A 128 2.41 -17.62 -4.98
N MET A 129 2.63 -16.41 -5.52
CA MET A 129 3.74 -16.14 -6.43
C MET A 129 4.94 -15.56 -5.68
N LEU A 130 6.11 -16.17 -5.85
CA LEU A 130 7.37 -15.62 -5.36
C LEU A 130 7.76 -14.38 -6.19
N LEU A 131 7.77 -13.21 -5.57
CA LEU A 131 8.14 -11.94 -6.21
C LEU A 131 9.63 -11.63 -6.09
N LEU A 132 10.22 -11.91 -4.91
CA LEU A 132 11.63 -11.64 -4.64
C LEU A 132 12.18 -12.69 -3.68
N ARG A 133 13.42 -13.12 -3.96
CA ARG A 133 14.24 -13.90 -3.04
C ARG A 133 15.58 -13.20 -2.83
N ALA A 134 16.01 -13.15 -1.57
CA ALA A 134 17.34 -12.65 -1.21
C ALA A 134 17.94 -13.52 -0.11
N ASP A 135 19.26 -13.67 -0.12
CA ASP A 135 20.00 -14.43 0.88
C ASP A 135 20.84 -13.49 1.75
N PHE A 136 20.75 -13.65 3.04
CA PHE A 136 21.57 -12.87 3.96
C PHE A 136 21.90 -13.68 5.23
N LYS A 137 23.19 -13.82 5.54
CA LYS A 137 23.69 -14.56 6.71
C LYS A 137 23.11 -15.99 6.85
N GLY A 138 22.94 -16.68 5.72
CA GLY A 138 22.38 -18.03 5.68
C GLY A 138 20.85 -18.12 5.83
N LEU A 139 20.16 -17.00 5.86
CA LEU A 139 18.71 -16.95 5.84
C LEU A 139 18.20 -16.58 4.45
N ASN A 140 17.24 -17.35 3.95
CA ASN A 140 16.49 -17.03 2.75
C ASN A 140 15.35 -16.09 3.11
N PHE A 141 15.30 -14.95 2.43
CA PHE A 141 14.17 -14.02 2.48
C PHE A 141 13.32 -14.23 1.24
N GLU A 142 12.08 -14.56 1.41
CA GLU A 142 11.15 -14.82 0.32
C GLU A 142 9.92 -13.93 0.47
N LEU A 143 9.67 -13.10 -0.54
CA LEU A 143 8.48 -12.25 -0.59
C LEU A 143 7.48 -12.84 -1.60
N TYR A 144 6.35 -13.27 -1.08
CA TYR A 144 5.26 -13.83 -1.87
C TYR A 144 4.11 -12.84 -2.00
N SER A 145 3.45 -12.82 -3.17
CA SER A 145 2.09 -12.30 -3.30
C SER A 145 1.09 -13.41 -3.01
N LEU A 146 0.07 -13.09 -2.21
CA LEU A 146 -0.99 -14.02 -1.80
C LEU A 146 -2.27 -13.85 -2.64
N THR A 147 -2.41 -12.70 -3.31
CA THR A 147 -3.57 -12.30 -4.12
C THR A 147 -3.10 -11.46 -5.32
N PRO A 148 -3.98 -11.21 -6.32
CA PRO A 148 -5.36 -11.65 -6.45
C PRO A 148 -5.52 -13.15 -6.72
N SER A 149 -6.68 -13.69 -6.36
CA SER A 149 -7.05 -15.07 -6.67
C SER A 149 -7.35 -15.26 -8.18
N PRO A 150 -7.31 -16.51 -8.70
CA PRO A 150 -7.66 -16.78 -10.10
C PRO A 150 -9.06 -16.31 -10.46
N LYS A 151 -10.03 -16.47 -9.54
CA LYS A 151 -11.39 -15.99 -9.72
C LYS A 151 -11.44 -14.47 -9.86
N THR A 152 -10.75 -13.74 -8.97
CA THR A 152 -10.69 -12.28 -9.03
C THR A 152 -10.10 -11.79 -10.35
N VAL A 153 -9.06 -12.46 -10.86
CA VAL A 153 -8.45 -12.14 -12.16
C VAL A 153 -9.43 -12.38 -13.32
N ALA A 154 -10.10 -13.54 -13.35
CA ALA A 154 -11.06 -13.89 -14.38
C ALA A 154 -12.28 -12.94 -14.40
N ASP A 155 -12.80 -12.62 -13.22
CA ASP A 155 -13.91 -11.66 -13.08
C ASP A 155 -13.54 -10.28 -13.60
N PHE A 156 -12.29 -9.84 -13.35
CA PHE A 156 -11.83 -8.56 -13.85
C PHE A 156 -11.62 -8.53 -15.36
N GLU A 157 -11.21 -9.63 -15.98
CA GLU A 157 -11.13 -9.74 -17.44
C GLU A 157 -12.50 -9.62 -18.10
N THR A 158 -13.50 -10.25 -17.50
CA THR A 158 -14.88 -10.13 -17.96
C THR A 158 -15.35 -8.69 -17.87
N GLU A 159 -15.12 -8.03 -16.71
CA GLU A 159 -15.44 -6.62 -16.51
C GLU A 159 -14.76 -5.70 -17.54
N LEU A 160 -13.47 -5.92 -17.82
CA LEU A 160 -12.73 -5.14 -18.83
C LEU A 160 -13.32 -5.31 -20.23
N SER A 161 -13.71 -6.53 -20.59
CA SER A 161 -14.29 -6.81 -21.90
C SER A 161 -15.65 -6.14 -22.07
N GLU A 162 -16.48 -6.16 -21.03
CA GLU A 162 -17.77 -5.44 -20.99
C GLU A 162 -17.57 -3.92 -21.12
N LEU A 163 -16.66 -3.35 -20.31
CA LEU A 163 -16.38 -1.91 -20.33
C LEU A 163 -15.88 -1.41 -21.69
N ILE A 164 -15.04 -2.20 -22.37
CA ILE A 164 -14.55 -1.85 -23.69
C ILE A 164 -15.69 -1.93 -24.73
N SER A 165 -16.54 -2.94 -24.66
CA SER A 165 -17.67 -3.09 -25.59
C SER A 165 -18.71 -1.98 -25.40
N GLU A 166 -18.93 -1.54 -24.18
CA GLU A 166 -19.92 -0.50 -23.83
C GLU A 166 -19.37 0.93 -23.92
N PHE A 167 -18.08 1.11 -24.16
CA PHE A 167 -17.44 2.43 -24.12
C PHE A 167 -18.05 3.44 -25.10
N GLY A 168 -18.54 2.96 -26.26
CA GLY A 168 -19.22 3.81 -27.26
C GLY A 168 -20.61 4.28 -26.83
N SER A 169 -21.30 3.55 -25.97
CA SER A 169 -22.70 3.76 -25.58
C SER A 169 -22.90 4.43 -24.24
N ARG A 170 -21.87 4.44 -23.37
CA ARG A 170 -21.96 5.01 -22.02
C ARG A 170 -21.26 6.36 -21.88
N ASN A 171 -21.88 7.23 -21.05
CA ASN A 171 -21.29 8.52 -20.70
C ASN A 171 -20.17 8.43 -19.63
N THR A 172 -19.98 7.28 -19.00
CA THR A 172 -18.98 7.05 -17.95
C THR A 172 -18.39 5.65 -18.05
N ALA A 173 -17.10 5.54 -18.36
CA ALA A 173 -16.36 4.29 -18.18
C ALA A 173 -15.89 4.22 -16.72
N VAL A 174 -16.68 3.62 -15.85
CA VAL A 174 -16.30 3.37 -14.45
C VAL A 174 -16.00 1.89 -14.33
N ILE A 175 -14.78 1.55 -13.86
CA ILE A 175 -14.48 0.19 -13.42
C ILE A 175 -15.42 -0.11 -12.24
N LYS A 176 -16.36 -1.03 -12.44
CA LYS A 176 -17.46 -1.29 -11.50
C LYS A 176 -16.99 -1.93 -10.20
N LYS A 177 -15.95 -2.76 -10.26
CA LYS A 177 -15.40 -3.43 -9.08
C LYS A 177 -14.30 -2.60 -8.45
N SER A 178 -14.34 -2.50 -7.13
CA SER A 178 -13.31 -1.78 -6.38
C SER A 178 -11.92 -2.32 -6.69
N PRO A 179 -10.92 -1.47 -6.95
CA PRO A 179 -9.52 -1.89 -7.01
C PRO A 179 -9.06 -2.65 -5.76
N ASN A 180 -9.69 -2.46 -4.59
CA ASN A 180 -9.38 -3.14 -3.35
C ASN A 180 -9.56 -4.67 -3.44
N GLU A 181 -10.59 -5.15 -4.17
CA GLU A 181 -10.79 -6.59 -4.41
C GLU A 181 -9.59 -7.22 -5.15
N LYS A 182 -8.80 -6.39 -5.85
CA LYS A 182 -7.63 -6.79 -6.64
C LYS A 182 -6.30 -6.48 -5.94
N SER A 183 -6.34 -6.00 -4.70
CA SER A 183 -5.14 -5.69 -3.92
C SER A 183 -4.22 -6.89 -3.76
N VAL A 184 -2.92 -6.64 -3.88
CA VAL A 184 -1.87 -7.63 -3.64
C VAL A 184 -1.53 -7.65 -2.16
N ALA A 185 -2.04 -8.62 -1.42
CA ALA A 185 -1.54 -8.94 -0.10
C ALA A 185 -0.21 -9.69 -0.22
N LEU A 186 0.73 -9.42 0.69
CA LEU A 186 2.08 -9.95 0.63
C LEU A 186 2.45 -10.69 1.92
N LEU A 187 3.25 -11.75 1.78
CA LEU A 187 3.86 -12.48 2.87
C LEU A 187 5.38 -12.49 2.70
N LEU A 188 6.11 -11.93 3.66
CA LEU A 188 7.55 -12.07 3.76
C LEU A 188 7.87 -13.22 4.73
N LYS A 189 8.64 -14.20 4.25
CA LYS A 189 9.13 -15.36 5.00
C LYS A 189 10.65 -15.29 5.14
N PHE A 190 11.17 -15.50 6.34
CA PHE A 190 12.60 -15.63 6.59
C PHE A 190 12.85 -16.36 7.90
N GLY A 191 13.56 -17.49 7.86
CA GLY A 191 13.67 -18.38 9.03
C GLY A 191 12.30 -18.65 9.65
N GLU A 192 12.21 -18.51 10.99
CA GLU A 192 10.97 -18.68 11.77
C GLU A 192 10.15 -17.37 11.87
N HIS A 193 10.35 -16.44 10.96
CA HIS A 193 9.65 -15.16 11.00
C HIS A 193 8.75 -14.97 9.79
N ARG A 194 7.57 -14.39 10.04
CA ARG A 194 6.57 -14.04 9.03
C ARG A 194 6.12 -12.61 9.24
N VAL A 195 6.02 -11.87 8.12
CA VAL A 195 5.45 -10.52 8.08
C VAL A 195 4.34 -10.51 7.05
N LEU A 196 3.14 -10.18 7.48
CA LEU A 196 1.95 -10.11 6.63
C LEU A 196 1.63 -8.64 6.31
N LEU A 197 1.43 -8.33 5.03
CA LEU A 197 1.14 -6.99 4.56
C LEU A 197 -0.17 -7.02 3.77
N GLY A 198 -1.19 -6.37 4.30
CA GLY A 198 -2.56 -6.54 3.84
C GLY A 198 -2.97 -5.67 2.68
N ALA A 199 -2.17 -4.67 2.28
CA ALA A 199 -2.59 -3.63 1.33
C ALA A 199 -4.00 -3.12 1.67
N ASP A 200 -4.93 -3.08 0.68
CA ASP A 200 -6.34 -2.75 0.90
C ASP A 200 -7.28 -3.93 0.63
N LEU A 201 -6.74 -5.15 0.74
CA LEU A 201 -7.51 -6.37 0.47
C LEU A 201 -8.73 -6.48 1.39
N GLU A 202 -9.88 -6.72 0.80
CA GLU A 202 -11.14 -6.95 1.53
C GLU A 202 -11.32 -8.43 1.92
N SER A 203 -12.27 -8.70 2.81
CA SER A 203 -12.52 -10.06 3.29
C SER A 203 -12.94 -11.05 2.20
N GLY A 204 -13.56 -10.55 1.12
CA GLY A 204 -14.13 -11.37 0.05
C GLY A 204 -15.57 -11.81 0.35
N LYS A 205 -16.34 -12.12 -0.71
CA LYS A 205 -17.73 -12.57 -0.63
C LYS A 205 -17.84 -14.09 -0.62
N SER A 206 -16.81 -14.77 -1.10
CA SER A 206 -16.71 -16.24 -1.18
C SER A 206 -15.30 -16.70 -0.79
N ASP A 207 -15.13 -18.01 -0.60
CA ASP A 207 -13.82 -18.62 -0.31
C ASP A 207 -12.84 -18.52 -1.50
N ASP A 208 -13.28 -18.02 -2.63
CA ASP A 208 -12.46 -17.78 -3.81
C ASP A 208 -11.97 -16.32 -3.91
N GLU A 209 -12.26 -15.47 -2.92
CA GLU A 209 -11.97 -14.04 -2.97
C GLU A 209 -11.36 -13.51 -1.66
N GLY A 210 -10.51 -12.48 -1.79
CA GLY A 210 -10.01 -11.70 -0.66
C GLY A 210 -9.28 -12.52 0.41
N TRP A 211 -9.44 -12.11 1.67
CA TRP A 211 -8.84 -12.80 2.81
C TRP A 211 -9.39 -14.22 3.03
N ARG A 212 -10.63 -14.48 2.61
CA ARG A 212 -11.20 -15.85 2.68
C ARG A 212 -10.42 -16.80 1.78
N PHE A 213 -10.05 -16.35 0.58
CA PHE A 213 -9.23 -17.15 -0.33
C PHE A 213 -7.87 -17.46 0.29
N ILE A 214 -7.19 -16.46 0.86
CA ILE A 214 -5.89 -16.66 1.51
C ILE A 214 -6.01 -17.69 2.64
N ALA A 215 -6.96 -17.51 3.55
CA ALA A 215 -7.14 -18.36 4.72
C ALA A 215 -7.52 -19.83 4.42
N ASN A 216 -8.12 -20.07 3.25
CA ASN A 216 -8.62 -21.40 2.90
C ASN A 216 -7.81 -22.11 1.81
N LYS A 217 -7.06 -21.37 0.97
CA LYS A 217 -6.49 -21.93 -0.26
C LYS A 217 -5.02 -21.55 -0.53
N SER A 218 -4.40 -20.66 0.24
CA SER A 218 -2.99 -20.35 0.05
C SER A 218 -2.10 -21.51 0.51
N ASN A 219 -1.21 -21.96 -0.38
CA ASN A 219 -0.26 -23.04 -0.12
C ASN A 219 1.09 -22.53 0.44
N VAL A 220 1.33 -21.22 0.41
CA VAL A 220 2.55 -20.63 0.97
C VAL A 220 2.42 -20.27 2.45
N LEU A 221 1.22 -20.32 3.00
CA LEU A 221 1.01 -20.25 4.44
C LEU A 221 1.47 -21.57 5.08
N ASP A 222 2.12 -21.44 6.22
CA ASP A 222 2.58 -22.56 7.03
C ASP A 222 2.10 -22.40 8.49
N SER A 223 2.54 -23.26 9.39
CA SER A 223 2.17 -23.22 10.80
C SER A 223 2.78 -22.02 11.57
N VAL A 224 3.74 -21.33 10.98
CA VAL A 224 4.40 -20.17 11.62
C VAL A 224 3.54 -18.92 11.44
N LYS A 225 3.06 -18.37 12.55
CA LYS A 225 2.21 -17.18 12.53
C LYS A 225 3.01 -15.88 12.33
N SER A 226 2.37 -14.90 11.73
CA SER A 226 2.97 -13.59 11.49
C SER A 226 3.03 -12.76 12.78
N LYS A 227 4.24 -12.32 13.15
CA LYS A 227 4.48 -11.45 14.32
C LYS A 227 4.35 -9.96 14.01
N LEU A 228 4.22 -9.61 12.74
CA LEU A 228 3.94 -8.27 12.27
C LEU A 228 2.89 -8.32 11.18
N PHE A 229 1.84 -7.56 11.35
CA PHE A 229 0.75 -7.43 10.37
C PHE A 229 0.47 -5.96 10.05
N LYS A 230 0.64 -5.56 8.79
CA LYS A 230 0.07 -4.33 8.30
C LYS A 230 -1.41 -4.59 8.03
N VAL A 231 -2.25 -4.04 8.89
CA VAL A 231 -3.71 -4.21 8.83
C VAL A 231 -4.25 -3.67 7.51
N PRO A 232 -5.08 -4.45 6.80
CA PRO A 232 -5.55 -4.08 5.47
C PRO A 232 -6.54 -2.92 5.50
N HIS A 233 -6.64 -2.23 4.35
CA HIS A 233 -7.66 -1.24 4.04
C HIS A 233 -7.90 -0.24 5.18
N HIS A 234 -6.80 0.32 5.68
CA HIS A 234 -6.78 1.32 6.75
C HIS A 234 -7.53 0.90 8.04
N GLY A 235 -7.67 -0.41 8.26
CA GLY A 235 -8.45 -0.98 9.36
C GLY A 235 -9.97 -0.90 9.15
N SER A 236 -10.43 -0.95 7.89
CA SER A 236 -11.86 -1.00 7.55
C SER A 236 -12.51 -2.31 7.99
N LYS A 237 -13.80 -2.25 8.37
CA LYS A 237 -14.61 -3.43 8.68
C LYS A 237 -14.71 -4.41 7.50
N SER A 238 -14.71 -3.92 6.25
CA SER A 238 -14.82 -4.76 5.06
C SER A 238 -13.60 -5.66 4.86
N SER A 239 -12.45 -5.32 5.45
CA SER A 239 -11.22 -6.09 5.36
C SER A 239 -10.97 -7.02 6.56
N TYR A 240 -11.82 -6.95 7.58
CA TYR A 240 -11.67 -7.78 8.77
C TYR A 240 -12.22 -9.18 8.55
N LEU A 241 -11.41 -10.18 8.80
CA LEU A 241 -11.79 -11.59 8.84
C LEU A 241 -11.19 -12.22 10.11
N PRO A 242 -11.99 -12.63 11.10
CA PRO A 242 -11.51 -13.20 12.38
C PRO A 242 -10.48 -14.30 12.18
N LYS A 243 -10.71 -15.21 11.25
CA LYS A 243 -9.83 -16.35 10.94
C LYS A 243 -8.36 -15.93 10.67
N ILE A 244 -8.13 -14.76 10.07
CA ILE A 244 -6.75 -14.25 9.83
C ILE A 244 -6.04 -13.97 11.16
N TYR A 245 -6.74 -13.35 12.12
CA TYR A 245 -6.18 -13.01 13.43
C TYR A 245 -6.05 -14.21 14.36
N GLU A 246 -6.86 -15.23 14.16
CA GLU A 246 -6.86 -16.45 14.96
C GLU A 246 -5.82 -17.48 14.47
N GLU A 247 -5.68 -17.64 13.15
CA GLU A 247 -4.90 -18.73 12.56
C GLU A 247 -3.55 -18.26 11.97
N ILE A 248 -3.48 -17.07 11.37
CA ILE A 248 -2.32 -16.61 10.57
C ILE A 248 -1.48 -15.57 11.31
N VAL A 249 -2.11 -14.72 12.11
CA VAL A 249 -1.44 -13.68 12.90
C VAL A 249 -1.23 -14.16 14.32
N GLU A 250 -0.05 -13.95 14.88
CA GLU A 250 0.25 -14.33 16.27
C GLU A 250 -0.49 -13.39 17.24
N LYS A 251 -0.98 -13.93 18.35
CA LYS A 251 -1.57 -13.11 19.41
C LYS A 251 -0.51 -12.12 19.95
N ASN A 252 -0.92 -10.89 20.21
CA ASN A 252 -0.02 -9.79 20.61
C ASN A 252 1.05 -9.42 19.57
N SER A 253 0.80 -9.75 18.29
CA SER A 253 1.62 -9.30 17.17
C SER A 253 1.64 -7.77 17.03
N ILE A 254 2.60 -7.26 16.29
CA ILE A 254 2.68 -5.84 15.92
C ILE A 254 1.66 -5.56 14.83
N LEU A 255 0.60 -4.83 15.15
CA LEU A 255 -0.41 -4.36 14.21
C LEU A 255 -0.08 -2.93 13.77
N LYS A 256 0.13 -2.72 12.46
CA LYS A 256 0.39 -1.38 11.90
C LYS A 256 -0.79 -0.94 11.07
N ILE A 257 -1.25 0.26 11.31
CA ILE A 257 -2.38 0.86 10.60
C ILE A 257 -1.94 2.21 10.00
N ALA A 258 -2.21 2.40 8.73
CA ALA A 258 -2.16 3.71 8.08
C ALA A 258 -3.58 4.27 8.02
N PRO A 259 -4.00 5.20 8.88
CA PRO A 259 -5.35 5.76 8.87
C PRO A 259 -5.70 6.44 7.56
N PHE A 260 -6.99 6.49 7.21
CA PHE A 260 -7.48 7.19 6.05
C PHE A 260 -8.52 8.25 6.45
N ALA A 261 -8.08 9.49 6.46
CA ALA A 261 -8.85 10.62 7.01
C ALA A 261 -10.15 10.92 6.24
N ASN A 262 -10.19 10.66 4.92
CA ASN A 262 -11.41 10.91 4.12
C ASN A 262 -12.60 10.08 4.61
N SER A 263 -12.35 8.83 4.96
CA SER A 263 -13.37 7.89 5.44
C SER A 263 -13.35 7.73 6.96
N LYS A 264 -12.46 8.45 7.64
CA LYS A 264 -12.23 8.37 9.09
C LYS A 264 -11.98 6.91 9.53
N LEU A 265 -11.05 6.25 8.85
CA LEU A 265 -10.62 4.88 9.16
C LEU A 265 -9.31 4.90 9.97
N PRO A 266 -9.12 3.93 10.87
CA PRO A 266 -10.09 2.93 11.34
C PRO A 266 -11.21 3.57 12.20
N LYS A 267 -12.37 2.95 12.25
CA LYS A 267 -13.42 3.33 13.20
C LYS A 267 -13.06 2.86 14.61
N ILE A 268 -13.61 3.49 15.64
CA ILE A 268 -13.34 3.15 17.05
C ILE A 268 -13.69 1.69 17.32
N GLU A 269 -14.81 1.22 16.82
CA GLU A 269 -15.26 -0.17 17.00
C GLU A 269 -14.26 -1.19 16.42
N MET A 270 -13.56 -0.80 15.35
CA MET A 270 -12.51 -1.65 14.77
C MET A 270 -11.24 -1.62 15.60
N LEU A 271 -10.89 -0.50 16.20
CA LEU A 271 -9.74 -0.42 17.11
C LEU A 271 -9.96 -1.29 18.34
N GLU A 272 -11.16 -1.30 18.94
CA GLU A 272 -11.54 -2.19 20.04
C GLU A 272 -11.41 -3.67 19.65
N ILE A 273 -11.85 -4.03 18.43
CA ILE A 273 -11.66 -5.38 17.90
C ILE A 273 -10.17 -5.71 17.78
N PHE A 274 -9.35 -4.82 17.23
CA PHE A 274 -7.90 -5.05 17.12
C PHE A 274 -7.22 -5.17 18.48
N GLU A 275 -7.66 -4.41 19.50
CA GLU A 275 -7.16 -4.53 20.87
C GLU A 275 -7.43 -5.91 21.49
N SER A 276 -8.53 -6.57 21.12
CA SER A 276 -8.77 -7.95 21.57
C SER A 276 -7.76 -8.96 21.03
N HIS A 277 -7.08 -8.62 19.93
CA HIS A 277 -6.04 -9.45 19.30
C HIS A 277 -4.62 -9.06 19.71
N SER A 278 -4.36 -7.76 19.95
CA SER A 278 -3.03 -7.29 20.30
C SER A 278 -3.04 -5.95 21.06
N GLU A 279 -2.15 -5.84 22.06
CA GLU A 279 -1.82 -4.58 22.74
C GLU A 279 -0.82 -3.71 21.95
N ASN A 280 -0.28 -4.22 20.83
CA ASN A 280 0.75 -3.58 20.04
C ASN A 280 0.18 -3.00 18.74
N ILE A 281 -0.73 -2.05 18.88
CA ILE A 281 -1.37 -1.35 17.75
C ILE A 281 -0.69 0.00 17.54
N PHE A 282 -0.21 0.24 16.33
CA PHE A 282 0.51 1.44 15.97
C PHE A 282 -0.13 2.12 14.76
N LEU A 283 -0.36 3.43 14.87
CA LEU A 283 -0.96 4.24 13.82
C LEU A 283 0.05 5.27 13.30
N THR A 284 0.08 5.51 11.98
CA THR A 284 0.95 6.51 11.36
C THR A 284 0.44 7.94 11.55
N SER A 285 -0.83 8.13 11.88
CA SER A 285 -1.43 9.45 12.12
C SER A 285 -2.75 9.31 12.87
N ASN A 286 -3.23 10.43 13.43
CA ASN A 286 -4.59 10.47 13.94
C ASN A 286 -5.58 10.44 12.77
N GLN A 287 -6.65 9.67 12.89
CA GLN A 287 -7.73 9.56 11.90
C GLN A 287 -8.51 10.87 11.64
N ASN A 288 -8.37 11.84 12.53
CA ASN A 288 -9.06 13.15 12.46
C ASN A 288 -8.17 14.26 11.86
N VAL A 289 -7.03 13.91 11.25
CA VAL A 289 -6.18 14.92 10.64
C VAL A 289 -6.89 15.59 9.46
N SER A 290 -7.04 16.91 9.52
CA SER A 290 -7.67 17.68 8.44
C SER A 290 -6.73 17.80 7.23
N LYS A 291 -7.23 17.52 6.05
CA LYS A 291 -6.47 17.54 4.76
C LYS A 291 -5.92 18.90 4.37
N LYS A 292 -6.59 19.95 4.76
CA LYS A 292 -6.24 21.33 4.38
C LYS A 292 -6.62 22.24 5.54
N PRO A 293 -5.80 23.23 5.84
CA PRO A 293 -6.33 24.38 6.56
C PRO A 293 -7.59 24.79 5.81
N LYS A 294 -8.72 24.93 6.53
CA LYS A 294 -9.97 25.44 5.93
C LYS A 294 -9.58 26.70 5.15
N LYS A 295 -9.85 26.73 3.83
CA LYS A 295 -9.66 27.96 3.06
C LYS A 295 -10.36 29.07 3.80
N ARG A 296 -9.59 29.99 4.34
CA ARG A 296 -10.14 31.16 5.01
C ARG A 296 -10.80 32.03 3.94
N ASP A 297 -11.81 32.78 4.35
CA ASP A 297 -12.38 33.79 3.47
C ASP A 297 -11.27 34.77 3.03
N LYS A 298 -11.29 35.19 1.76
CA LYS A 298 -10.27 36.11 1.20
C LYS A 298 -10.16 37.43 1.97
N SER A 299 -11.27 37.87 2.61
CA SER A 299 -11.29 39.05 3.47
C SER A 299 -10.50 38.81 4.77
N ILE A 300 -10.62 37.61 5.34
CA ILE A 300 -9.87 37.20 6.54
C ILE A 300 -8.38 37.04 6.22
N GLU A 301 -8.01 36.44 5.08
CA GLU A 301 -6.61 36.37 4.64
C GLU A 301 -5.98 37.77 4.49
N LYS A 302 -6.69 38.72 3.88
CA LYS A 302 -6.21 40.11 3.76
C LYS A 302 -6.03 40.82 5.11
N ILE A 303 -6.85 40.52 6.10
CA ILE A 303 -6.72 41.08 7.46
C ILE A 303 -5.52 40.46 8.17
N ILE A 304 -5.34 39.15 8.02
CA ILE A 304 -4.22 38.39 8.60
C ILE A 304 -2.87 38.90 8.02
N ASP A 305 -2.77 39.05 6.69
CA ASP A 305 -1.58 39.57 6.02
C ASP A 305 -1.20 40.99 6.44
N ARG A 306 -2.18 41.79 6.88
CA ARG A 306 -1.95 43.16 7.36
C ARG A 306 -1.65 43.27 8.84
N SER A 307 -2.07 42.31 9.63
CA SER A 307 -2.11 42.42 11.10
C SER A 307 -1.17 41.46 11.83
N ILE A 308 -0.62 40.45 11.16
CA ILE A 308 0.15 39.38 11.83
C ILE A 308 1.55 39.27 11.19
N LEU A 309 2.57 39.55 11.99
CA LEU A 309 3.98 39.48 11.60
C LEU A 309 4.53 38.05 11.44
N ASN A 310 3.90 37.04 12.02
CA ASN A 310 4.34 35.64 11.92
C ASN A 310 3.14 34.69 11.92
N ILE A 311 2.81 34.08 10.79
CA ILE A 311 1.94 32.92 10.71
C ILE A 311 2.79 31.71 10.43
N SER A 312 2.89 30.79 11.36
CA SER A 312 3.44 29.46 11.10
C SER A 312 2.35 28.60 10.47
N GLU A 313 2.54 28.19 9.21
CA GLU A 313 1.72 27.16 8.61
C GLU A 313 1.99 25.83 9.34
N VAL A 314 0.95 25.18 9.86
CA VAL A 314 1.10 23.83 10.41
C VAL A 314 1.37 22.89 9.24
N LYS A 315 2.64 22.59 9.02
CA LYS A 315 3.05 21.65 7.98
C LYS A 315 2.53 20.26 8.35
N PHE A 316 1.93 19.61 7.38
CA PHE A 316 1.57 18.21 7.48
C PHE A 316 2.84 17.36 7.61
N ILE A 317 2.95 16.57 8.67
CA ILE A 317 4.08 15.69 8.92
C ILE A 317 3.56 14.23 8.96
N PRO A 318 3.95 13.41 7.96
CA PRO A 318 3.51 12.01 7.95
C PRO A 318 4.25 11.21 9.02
N GLY A 319 3.51 10.44 9.82
CA GLY A 319 4.13 9.54 10.80
C GLY A 319 4.77 8.32 10.15
N ILE A 320 5.82 7.82 10.81
CA ILE A 320 6.59 6.65 10.39
C ILE A 320 6.63 5.63 11.53
N ILE A 321 6.28 4.39 11.23
CA ILE A 321 6.38 3.26 12.16
C ILE A 321 7.47 2.34 11.63
N GLN A 322 8.60 2.30 12.30
CA GLN A 322 9.71 1.41 11.94
C GLN A 322 9.74 0.21 12.86
N SER A 323 9.73 -1.01 12.30
CA SER A 323 9.98 -2.23 13.06
C SER A 323 11.25 -2.90 12.54
N ARG A 324 12.11 -3.28 13.45
CA ARG A 324 13.40 -3.94 13.16
C ARG A 324 13.48 -5.25 13.92
N LEU A 325 14.10 -6.23 13.29
CA LEU A 325 14.48 -7.49 13.91
C LEU A 325 15.99 -7.64 13.76
N ASP A 326 16.69 -7.72 14.88
CA ASP A 326 18.14 -7.94 14.84
C ASP A 326 18.44 -9.44 14.81
N LEU A 327 18.72 -9.93 13.63
CA LEU A 327 19.03 -11.35 13.37
C LEU A 327 20.43 -11.77 13.86
N SER A 328 21.22 -10.87 14.43
CA SER A 328 22.50 -11.22 15.05
C SER A 328 22.34 -11.77 16.47
N LEU A 329 21.17 -11.54 17.09
CA LEU A 329 20.86 -12.02 18.43
C LEU A 329 20.39 -13.48 18.40
N PRO A 330 20.74 -14.29 19.43
CA PRO A 330 20.27 -15.68 19.53
C PRO A 330 18.76 -15.82 19.54
N ASN A 331 18.06 -14.87 20.17
CA ASN A 331 16.61 -14.79 20.24
C ASN A 331 16.16 -13.42 19.71
N PRO A 332 15.99 -13.29 18.37
CA PRO A 332 15.63 -12.02 17.77
C PRO A 332 14.26 -11.54 18.25
N ILE A 333 14.20 -10.28 18.71
CA ILE A 333 12.97 -9.63 19.15
C ILE A 333 12.69 -8.43 18.27
N TRP A 334 11.44 -8.27 17.86
CA TRP A 334 11.00 -7.10 17.15
C TRP A 334 11.04 -5.85 18.01
N LYS A 335 11.72 -4.81 17.52
CA LYS A 335 11.73 -3.48 18.12
C LYS A 335 10.98 -2.52 17.21
N THR A 336 9.97 -1.83 17.75
CA THR A 336 9.18 -0.84 17.03
C THR A 336 9.49 0.56 17.54
N GLU A 337 9.87 1.44 16.63
CA GLU A 337 10.16 2.85 16.88
C GLU A 337 9.16 3.72 16.10
N LEU A 338 8.77 4.81 16.71
CA LEU A 338 7.76 5.74 16.18
C LEU A 338 8.42 7.09 15.92
N PHE A 339 8.13 7.66 14.77
CA PHE A 339 8.68 8.96 14.38
C PHE A 339 7.55 9.88 13.92
N GLU A 340 7.75 11.16 14.14
CA GLU A 340 6.85 12.23 13.74
C GLU A 340 5.45 12.04 14.37
N ASN A 341 4.39 11.97 13.58
CA ASN A 341 3.01 11.85 14.07
C ASN A 341 2.54 10.40 14.33
N ALA A 342 3.45 9.41 14.25
CA ALA A 342 3.11 8.04 14.58
C ALA A 342 2.95 7.84 16.09
N PHE A 343 2.02 7.00 16.50
CA PHE A 343 1.78 6.73 17.90
C PHE A 343 1.31 5.29 18.14
N LYS A 344 1.47 4.81 19.37
CA LYS A 344 0.87 3.56 19.85
C LYS A 344 -0.55 3.87 20.33
N TYR A 345 -1.53 3.13 19.80
CA TYR A 345 -2.91 3.23 20.29
C TYR A 345 -3.01 2.66 21.70
N LYS A 346 -3.75 3.35 22.54
CA LYS A 346 -4.18 2.89 23.86
C LYS A 346 -5.59 3.41 24.06
N SER A 347 -6.52 2.52 24.37
CA SER A 347 -7.89 2.88 24.79
C SER A 347 -7.88 3.70 26.08
#